data_88ad821cc610eb9b126571d84ffbcf8d
#
_entry.id   88ad821cc610eb9b126571d84ffbcf8d
#
_cell.length_a   1.000
_cell.length_b   1.000
_cell.length_c   1.000
_cell.angle_alpha   90.00
_cell.angle_beta   90.00
_cell.angle_gamma   90.00
#
_symmetry.space_group_name_H-M   'P 1'
#
loop_
_entity.id
_entity.type
_entity.pdbx_description
1 polymer ?
#
loop_
_entity_poly.entity_id
_entity_poly.type
_entity_poly.pdbx_seq_one_letter_code
_entity_poly.pdbx_strand_id
1 'polypeptide(L)'
;MKKILLSLFLALTTLISFAQNTDHLTFKGVPIDGTLDEYVSKMKKSGFSHLGTEDGTAILNGDFAGYKNCHIGVSTLKQKDLVHKIAVIFPDKETWSTLSGNYFDLKKMLTEKYGKPSDVVEKFDGYSQPKDDNSKMYEVKFDRCKYYSIWETENGEIQLSIEHNSVTSCFVRLGYFDRINSEKIKAKAIDDL
;
A
#
# COMPACT_ATOMS: atom_id res chain seq x y z
N MET A 1 -43.91 -41.87 45.45
CA MET A 1 -42.52 -41.84 44.97
C MET A 1 -42.47 -40.86 43.80
N LYS A 2 -42.05 -39.65 44.07
CA LYS A 2 -41.95 -38.58 43.03
C LYS A 2 -40.55 -38.63 42.41
N LYS A 3 -40.46 -38.92 41.12
CA LYS A 3 -39.21 -38.84 40.35
C LYS A 3 -39.01 -37.42 39.96
N ILE A 4 -37.97 -36.80 40.51
CA ILE A 4 -37.49 -35.47 40.10
C ILE A 4 -36.61 -35.67 38.88
N LEU A 5 -37.08 -35.24 37.70
CA LEU A 5 -36.25 -35.11 36.50
C LEU A 5 -35.44 -33.80 36.61
N LEU A 6 -34.14 -33.94 36.85
CA LEU A 6 -33.20 -32.85 36.80
C LEU A 6 -32.77 -32.63 35.34
N SER A 7 -33.37 -31.68 34.64
CA SER A 7 -32.96 -31.27 33.30
C SER A 7 -31.72 -30.40 33.41
N LEU A 8 -30.57 -30.98 33.05
CA LEU A 8 -29.31 -30.30 32.92
C LEU A 8 -29.33 -29.45 31.62
N PHE A 9 -29.59 -28.16 31.77
CA PHE A 9 -29.53 -27.20 30.67
C PHE A 9 -28.05 -26.86 30.42
N LEU A 10 -27.43 -27.60 29.49
CA LEU A 10 -26.06 -27.35 29.05
C LEU A 10 -26.10 -26.10 28.16
N ALA A 11 -25.80 -24.94 28.74
CA ALA A 11 -25.62 -23.69 27.99
C ALA A 11 -24.35 -23.82 27.16
N LEU A 12 -24.51 -24.11 25.88
CA LEU A 12 -23.44 -24.11 24.89
C LEU A 12 -23.11 -22.63 24.57
N THR A 13 -22.20 -22.02 25.33
CA THR A 13 -21.61 -20.73 25.02
C THR A 13 -20.69 -20.96 23.82
N THR A 14 -21.19 -20.68 22.64
CA THR A 14 -20.33 -20.54 21.46
C THR A 14 -19.42 -19.35 21.66
N LEU A 15 -18.18 -19.60 22.06
CA LEU A 15 -17.08 -18.64 21.96
C LEU A 15 -16.86 -18.38 20.47
N ILE A 16 -17.43 -17.29 19.97
CA ILE A 16 -17.04 -16.76 18.67
C ILE A 16 -15.62 -16.23 18.87
N SER A 17 -14.62 -17.09 18.67
CA SER A 17 -13.24 -16.65 18.45
C SER A 17 -13.27 -15.82 17.18
N PHE A 18 -13.17 -14.52 17.30
CA PHE A 18 -12.69 -13.70 16.19
C PHE A 18 -11.26 -14.17 15.93
N ALA A 19 -11.09 -15.06 14.97
CA ALA A 19 -9.77 -15.40 14.47
C ALA A 19 -9.17 -14.09 13.97
N GLN A 20 -8.23 -13.55 14.72
CA GLN A 20 -7.43 -12.42 14.28
C GLN A 20 -6.77 -12.86 12.98
N ASN A 21 -7.06 -12.18 11.87
CA ASN A 21 -6.45 -12.53 10.60
C ASN A 21 -4.93 -12.38 10.76
N THR A 22 -4.22 -13.51 10.70
CA THR A 22 -2.77 -13.56 10.87
C THR A 22 -2.04 -13.45 9.55
N ASP A 23 -2.78 -13.29 8.46
CA ASP A 23 -2.21 -13.21 7.13
C ASP A 23 -1.68 -11.80 6.86
N HIS A 24 -0.45 -11.73 6.39
CA HIS A 24 0.17 -10.50 5.94
C HIS A 24 -0.35 -10.08 4.57
N LEU A 25 -0.38 -8.78 4.33
CA LEU A 25 -0.59 -8.25 2.99
C LEU A 25 0.51 -8.77 2.06
N THR A 26 0.18 -9.09 0.81
CA THR A 26 1.14 -9.66 -0.13
C THR A 26 1.46 -8.69 -1.27
N PHE A 27 2.73 -8.65 -1.66
CA PHE A 27 3.19 -7.98 -2.89
C PHE A 27 3.81 -9.02 -3.83
N LYS A 28 3.28 -9.16 -5.05
CA LYS A 28 3.69 -10.21 -6.02
C LYS A 28 3.64 -11.63 -5.43
N GLY A 29 2.67 -11.90 -4.55
CA GLY A 29 2.55 -13.19 -3.86
C GLY A 29 3.54 -13.41 -2.71
N VAL A 30 4.40 -12.43 -2.41
CA VAL A 30 5.33 -12.47 -1.27
C VAL A 30 4.68 -11.73 -0.10
N PRO A 31 4.46 -12.38 1.07
CA PRO A 31 3.97 -11.71 2.27
C PRO A 31 4.90 -10.58 2.70
N ILE A 32 4.34 -9.43 3.05
CA ILE A 32 5.10 -8.26 3.52
C ILE A 32 5.48 -8.50 4.98
N ASP A 33 6.53 -9.30 5.17
CA ASP A 33 7.04 -9.72 6.49
C ASP A 33 8.50 -10.16 6.41
N GLY A 34 9.13 -10.30 7.58
CA GLY A 34 10.52 -10.74 7.76
C GLY A 34 11.50 -9.57 7.70
N THR A 35 12.78 -9.91 7.70
CA THR A 35 13.88 -8.93 7.62
C THR A 35 13.99 -8.34 6.21
N LEU A 36 14.67 -7.18 6.11
CA LEU A 36 14.89 -6.53 4.82
C LEU A 36 15.65 -7.44 3.84
N ASP A 37 16.70 -8.08 4.31
CA ASP A 37 17.54 -8.95 3.48
C ASP A 37 16.79 -10.19 2.98
N GLU A 38 15.99 -10.82 3.85
CA GLU A 38 15.13 -11.94 3.45
C GLU A 38 14.11 -11.53 2.40
N TYR A 39 13.46 -10.38 2.59
CA TYR A 39 12.48 -9.88 1.65
C TYR A 39 13.11 -9.52 0.30
N VAL A 40 14.23 -8.80 0.30
CA VAL A 40 15.02 -8.49 -0.91
C VAL A 40 15.40 -9.76 -1.64
N SER A 41 15.83 -10.80 -0.92
CA SER A 41 16.17 -12.11 -1.52
C SER A 41 14.98 -12.76 -2.22
N LYS A 42 13.76 -12.69 -1.62
CA LYS A 42 12.52 -13.19 -2.23
C LYS A 42 12.16 -12.37 -3.49
N MET A 43 12.30 -11.04 -3.43
CA MET A 43 12.01 -10.17 -4.56
C MET A 43 12.99 -10.37 -5.72
N LYS A 44 14.26 -10.62 -5.45
CA LYS A 44 15.25 -10.99 -6.50
C LYS A 44 14.85 -12.27 -7.22
N LYS A 45 14.37 -13.28 -6.50
CA LYS A 45 13.84 -14.53 -7.10
C LYS A 45 12.58 -14.29 -7.94
N SER A 46 11.83 -13.22 -7.64
CA SER A 46 10.65 -12.80 -8.40
C SER A 46 10.97 -11.87 -9.59
N GLY A 47 12.26 -11.74 -9.96
CA GLY A 47 12.71 -11.01 -11.14
C GLY A 47 13.05 -9.53 -10.94
N PHE A 48 13.17 -9.06 -9.70
CA PHE A 48 13.60 -7.69 -9.40
C PHE A 48 15.12 -7.61 -9.19
N SER A 49 15.73 -6.52 -9.61
CA SER A 49 17.12 -6.20 -9.38
C SER A 49 17.25 -5.28 -8.17
N HIS A 50 18.14 -5.59 -7.22
CA HIS A 50 18.43 -4.72 -6.08
C HIS A 50 19.44 -3.64 -6.50
N LEU A 51 19.10 -2.38 -6.31
CA LEU A 51 19.93 -1.23 -6.67
C LEU A 51 20.75 -0.70 -5.50
N GLY A 52 20.27 -0.85 -4.27
CA GLY A 52 20.93 -0.36 -3.07
C GLY A 52 19.98 -0.33 -1.87
N THR A 53 20.54 -0.06 -0.69
CA THR A 53 19.78 0.11 0.56
C THR A 53 20.27 1.36 1.26
N GLU A 54 19.34 2.22 1.64
CA GLU A 54 19.61 3.45 2.38
C GLU A 54 18.52 3.66 3.44
N ASP A 55 18.93 4.02 4.65
CA ASP A 55 18.03 4.37 5.75
C ASP A 55 16.91 3.34 6.03
N GLY A 56 17.21 2.04 5.97
CA GLY A 56 16.23 0.97 6.21
C GLY A 56 15.25 0.78 5.05
N THR A 57 15.55 1.32 3.88
CA THR A 57 14.77 1.12 2.65
C THR A 57 15.66 0.53 1.56
N ALA A 58 15.33 -0.67 1.09
CA ALA A 58 15.95 -1.23 -0.10
C ALA A 58 15.21 -0.76 -1.35
N ILE A 59 15.98 -0.33 -2.35
CA ILE A 59 15.49 0.06 -3.66
C ILE A 59 15.72 -1.07 -4.65
N LEU A 60 14.65 -1.51 -5.28
CA LEU A 60 14.70 -2.51 -6.34
C LEU A 60 14.15 -1.90 -7.65
N ASN A 61 14.48 -2.55 -8.76
CA ASN A 61 13.95 -2.21 -10.07
C ASN A 61 13.40 -3.45 -10.74
N GLY A 62 12.28 -3.31 -11.47
CA GLY A 62 11.69 -4.41 -12.21
C GLY A 62 10.36 -4.04 -12.86
N ASP A 63 9.79 -4.99 -13.59
CA ASP A 63 8.51 -4.81 -14.28
C ASP A 63 7.35 -5.14 -13.33
N PHE A 64 6.34 -4.26 -13.30
CA PHE A 64 5.17 -4.42 -12.45
C PHE A 64 3.89 -3.93 -13.13
N ALA A 65 2.81 -4.72 -13.02
CA ALA A 65 1.47 -4.41 -13.55
C ALA A 65 1.46 -3.99 -15.04
N GLY A 66 2.35 -4.58 -15.86
CA GLY A 66 2.49 -4.24 -17.28
C GLY A 66 3.40 -3.03 -17.57
N TYR A 67 3.86 -2.33 -16.55
CA TYR A 67 4.81 -1.23 -16.68
C TYR A 67 6.24 -1.73 -16.50
N LYS A 68 7.14 -1.22 -17.34
CA LYS A 68 8.57 -1.54 -17.28
C LYS A 68 9.31 -0.56 -16.39
N ASN A 69 10.44 -1.02 -15.82
CA ASN A 69 11.37 -0.17 -15.06
C ASN A 69 10.72 0.57 -13.88
N CYS A 70 9.81 -0.08 -13.15
CA CYS A 70 9.29 0.47 -11.90
C CYS A 70 10.37 0.41 -10.80
N HIS A 71 10.42 1.44 -9.97
CA HIS A 71 11.22 1.41 -8.75
C HIS A 71 10.37 0.93 -7.58
N ILE A 72 10.89 -0.04 -6.82
CA ILE A 72 10.21 -0.61 -5.67
C ILE A 72 11.01 -0.32 -4.41
N GLY A 73 10.45 0.49 -3.52
CA GLY A 73 10.97 0.72 -2.18
C GLY A 73 10.41 -0.33 -1.21
N VAL A 74 11.29 -1.08 -0.57
CA VAL A 74 10.97 -2.00 0.52
C VAL A 74 11.44 -1.38 1.83
N SER A 75 10.53 -0.99 2.70
CA SER A 75 10.87 -0.22 3.89
C SER A 75 10.69 -1.03 5.17
N THR A 76 11.70 -0.92 6.05
CA THR A 76 11.65 -1.34 7.45
C THR A 76 11.66 -0.12 8.36
N LEU A 77 11.38 -0.31 9.64
CA LEU A 77 11.74 0.67 10.65
C LEU A 77 13.22 0.57 10.99
N LYS A 78 13.88 1.74 11.13
CA LYS A 78 15.30 1.81 11.54
C LYS A 78 15.60 1.06 12.84
N GLN A 79 14.64 1.03 13.77
CA GLN A 79 14.78 0.40 15.09
C GLN A 79 14.44 -1.10 15.11
N LYS A 80 13.79 -1.60 14.06
CA LYS A 80 13.39 -2.99 13.95
C LYS A 80 13.46 -3.40 12.49
N ASP A 81 14.34 -4.35 12.17
CA ASP A 81 14.45 -4.91 10.82
C ASP A 81 13.24 -5.79 10.50
N LEU A 82 12.11 -5.12 10.26
CA LEU A 82 10.83 -5.74 9.96
C LEU A 82 10.17 -5.01 8.79
N VAL A 83 10.01 -5.68 7.67
CA VAL A 83 9.35 -5.12 6.48
C VAL A 83 7.87 -4.90 6.77
N HIS A 84 7.39 -3.68 6.54
CA HIS A 84 5.99 -3.30 6.80
C HIS A 84 5.34 -2.53 5.65
N LYS A 85 6.17 -2.02 4.73
CA LYS A 85 5.70 -1.17 3.63
C LYS A 85 6.45 -1.46 2.35
N ILE A 86 5.69 -1.53 1.26
CA ILE A 86 6.22 -1.55 -0.11
C ILE A 86 5.68 -0.33 -0.85
N ALA A 87 6.53 0.38 -1.56
CA ALA A 87 6.13 1.47 -2.45
C ALA A 87 6.60 1.18 -3.87
N VAL A 88 5.70 1.20 -4.83
CA VAL A 88 6.02 1.14 -6.25
C VAL A 88 5.93 2.54 -6.84
N ILE A 89 6.99 3.00 -7.44
CA ILE A 89 7.06 4.26 -8.18
C ILE A 89 7.10 3.89 -9.67
N PHE A 90 6.07 4.29 -10.38
CA PHE A 90 5.96 4.07 -11.82
C PHE A 90 6.82 5.10 -12.56
N PRO A 91 7.23 4.80 -13.82
CA PRO A 91 8.04 5.73 -14.60
C PRO A 91 7.40 7.11 -14.74
N ASP A 92 8.23 8.14 -14.69
CA ASP A 92 7.83 9.54 -14.83
C ASP A 92 6.98 9.80 -16.08
N LYS A 93 6.11 10.78 -15.98
CA LYS A 93 5.25 11.26 -17.06
C LYS A 93 5.39 12.77 -17.22
N GLU A 94 5.49 13.21 -18.47
CA GLU A 94 5.68 14.61 -18.82
C GLU A 94 4.37 15.37 -19.05
N THR A 95 3.27 14.65 -19.32
CA THR A 95 1.97 15.23 -19.63
C THR A 95 0.90 14.75 -18.65
N TRP A 96 -0.09 15.58 -18.37
CA TRP A 96 -1.23 15.21 -17.53
C TRP A 96 -2.00 14.03 -18.12
N SER A 97 -2.23 14.02 -19.42
CA SER A 97 -2.96 12.93 -20.08
C SER A 97 -2.32 11.57 -19.83
N THR A 98 -0.98 11.48 -19.92
CA THR A 98 -0.26 10.21 -19.68
C THR A 98 -0.14 9.89 -18.19
N LEU A 99 -0.01 10.89 -17.32
CA LEU A 99 0.09 10.72 -15.88
C LEU A 99 -1.26 10.26 -15.30
N SER A 100 -2.34 10.97 -15.63
CA SER A 100 -3.69 10.61 -15.19
C SER A 100 -4.17 9.30 -15.80
N GLY A 101 -3.84 9.03 -17.07
CA GLY A 101 -4.10 7.73 -17.71
C GLY A 101 -3.48 6.58 -16.91
N ASN A 102 -2.20 6.70 -16.53
CA ASN A 102 -1.53 5.72 -15.68
C ASN A 102 -2.25 5.51 -14.33
N TYR A 103 -2.65 6.61 -13.68
CA TYR A 103 -3.41 6.54 -12.42
C TYR A 103 -4.74 5.82 -12.59
N PHE A 104 -5.56 6.18 -13.59
CA PHE A 104 -6.87 5.59 -13.79
C PHE A 104 -6.81 4.13 -14.23
N ASP A 105 -5.83 3.75 -15.06
CA ASP A 105 -5.62 2.36 -15.45
C ASP A 105 -5.26 1.48 -14.24
N LEU A 106 -4.35 1.95 -13.38
CA LEU A 106 -4.01 1.26 -12.13
C LEU A 106 -5.19 1.22 -11.15
N LYS A 107 -5.93 2.33 -11.00
CA LYS A 107 -7.14 2.38 -10.18
C LYS A 107 -8.18 1.35 -10.62
N LYS A 108 -8.38 1.20 -11.93
CA LYS A 108 -9.28 0.19 -12.49
C LYS A 108 -8.83 -1.23 -12.12
N MET A 109 -7.54 -1.58 -12.34
CA MET A 109 -6.98 -2.89 -12.00
C MET A 109 -7.08 -3.19 -10.50
N LEU A 110 -6.79 -2.20 -9.65
CA LEU A 110 -6.92 -2.34 -8.20
C LEU A 110 -8.38 -2.53 -7.77
N THR A 111 -9.31 -1.82 -8.40
CA THR A 111 -10.74 -1.97 -8.15
C THR A 111 -11.26 -3.35 -8.57
N GLU A 112 -10.78 -3.90 -9.67
CA GLU A 112 -11.10 -5.27 -10.09
C GLU A 112 -10.58 -6.31 -9.08
N LYS A 113 -9.42 -6.07 -8.48
CA LYS A 113 -8.78 -7.00 -7.55
C LYS A 113 -9.29 -6.88 -6.10
N TYR A 114 -9.48 -5.66 -5.61
CA TYR A 114 -9.74 -5.37 -4.19
C TYR A 114 -11.15 -4.79 -3.92
N GLY A 115 -11.97 -4.63 -4.96
CA GLY A 115 -13.26 -3.98 -4.83
C GLY A 115 -13.18 -2.46 -4.93
N LYS A 116 -14.25 -1.77 -4.56
CA LYS A 116 -14.28 -0.29 -4.58
C LYS A 116 -13.32 0.28 -3.55
N PRO A 117 -12.59 1.38 -3.88
CA PRO A 117 -11.77 2.07 -2.89
C PRO A 117 -12.63 2.60 -1.73
N SER A 118 -12.07 2.57 -0.52
CA SER A 118 -12.70 3.10 0.71
C SER A 118 -12.69 4.63 0.75
N ASP A 119 -11.67 5.24 0.16
CA ASP A 119 -11.55 6.70 0.04
C ASP A 119 -10.99 7.09 -1.34
N VAL A 120 -11.50 8.21 -1.88
CA VAL A 120 -11.09 8.74 -3.18
C VAL A 120 -11.11 10.24 -3.15
N VAL A 121 -9.99 10.87 -3.51
CA VAL A 121 -9.91 12.30 -3.81
C VAL A 121 -9.29 12.48 -5.18
N GLU A 122 -9.95 13.24 -6.04
CA GLU A 122 -9.54 13.50 -7.43
C GLU A 122 -9.84 14.96 -7.76
N LYS A 123 -8.99 15.87 -7.28
CA LYS A 123 -9.18 17.31 -7.46
C LYS A 123 -7.86 18.08 -7.51
N PHE A 124 -7.94 19.30 -8.01
CA PHE A 124 -6.91 20.31 -7.88
C PHE A 124 -7.31 21.32 -6.80
N ASP A 125 -6.34 21.72 -5.95
CA ASP A 125 -6.55 22.63 -4.81
C ASP A 125 -6.48 24.10 -5.24
N GLY A 126 -7.01 24.44 -6.39
CA GLY A 126 -7.05 25.82 -6.89
C GLY A 126 -8.43 26.43 -6.80
N TYR A 127 -8.51 27.75 -6.64
CA TYR A 127 -9.78 28.48 -6.78
C TYR A 127 -10.36 28.34 -8.20
N SER A 128 -9.48 28.24 -9.21
CA SER A 128 -9.82 27.97 -10.60
C SER A 128 -9.29 26.60 -11.00
N GLN A 129 -10.16 25.73 -11.49
CA GLN A 129 -9.75 24.41 -11.96
C GLN A 129 -8.96 24.53 -13.27
N PRO A 130 -7.80 23.87 -13.39
CA PRO A 130 -6.99 23.89 -14.62
C PRO A 130 -7.74 23.21 -15.76
N LYS A 131 -7.71 23.80 -16.95
CA LYS A 131 -8.52 23.33 -18.10
C LYS A 131 -7.73 22.47 -19.08
N ASP A 132 -6.48 22.81 -19.31
CA ASP A 132 -5.61 22.15 -20.28
C ASP A 132 -4.54 21.29 -19.61
N ASP A 133 -3.85 20.48 -20.41
CA ASP A 133 -2.84 19.52 -19.96
C ASP A 133 -1.66 20.20 -19.23
N ASN A 134 -1.18 21.31 -19.76
CA ASN A 134 -0.05 22.05 -19.20
C ASN A 134 -0.41 22.67 -17.84
N SER A 135 -1.58 23.29 -17.74
CA SER A 135 -2.07 23.87 -16.49
C SER A 135 -2.25 22.80 -15.42
N LYS A 136 -2.74 21.60 -15.77
CA LYS A 136 -2.87 20.48 -14.85
C LYS A 136 -1.52 19.95 -14.37
N MET A 137 -0.54 19.80 -15.28
CA MET A 137 0.81 19.41 -14.91
C MET A 137 1.51 20.47 -14.04
N TYR A 138 1.22 21.74 -14.26
CA TYR A 138 1.70 22.80 -13.38
C TYR A 138 1.16 22.61 -11.94
N GLU A 139 -0.13 22.31 -11.77
CA GLU A 139 -0.71 22.05 -10.46
C GLU A 139 -0.07 20.83 -9.76
N VAL A 140 0.26 19.76 -10.51
CA VAL A 140 1.01 18.60 -9.96
C VAL A 140 2.37 19.03 -9.43
N LYS A 141 3.14 19.79 -10.22
CA LYS A 141 4.52 20.22 -9.89
C LYS A 141 4.62 21.17 -8.70
N PHE A 142 3.49 21.73 -8.26
CA PHE A 142 3.42 22.71 -7.17
C PHE A 142 2.51 22.27 -6.01
N ASP A 143 2.37 20.95 -5.79
CA ASP A 143 1.61 20.34 -4.69
C ASP A 143 0.12 20.71 -4.63
N ARG A 144 -0.48 21.12 -5.75
CA ARG A 144 -1.88 21.51 -5.82
C ARG A 144 -2.76 20.48 -6.55
N CYS A 145 -2.24 19.29 -6.75
CA CYS A 145 -2.94 18.14 -7.30
C CYS A 145 -3.17 17.11 -6.20
N LYS A 146 -4.44 16.78 -5.92
CA LYS A 146 -4.81 15.73 -4.96
C LYS A 146 -5.57 14.65 -5.69
N TYR A 147 -4.83 13.68 -6.18
CA TYR A 147 -5.36 12.48 -6.80
C TYR A 147 -4.84 11.27 -6.01
N TYR A 148 -5.71 10.68 -5.20
CA TYR A 148 -5.41 9.43 -4.51
C TYR A 148 -6.67 8.56 -4.37
N SER A 149 -6.43 7.26 -4.23
CA SER A 149 -7.44 6.25 -3.90
C SER A 149 -6.87 5.29 -2.88
N ILE A 150 -7.67 4.91 -1.89
CA ILE A 150 -7.30 4.03 -0.78
C ILE A 150 -8.21 2.82 -0.80
N TRP A 151 -7.63 1.63 -0.60
CA TRP A 151 -8.34 0.38 -0.38
C TRP A 151 -7.94 -0.17 0.99
N GLU A 152 -8.89 -0.21 1.89
CA GLU A 152 -8.74 -0.94 3.15
C GLU A 152 -9.05 -2.41 2.90
N THR A 153 -8.16 -3.29 3.36
CA THR A 153 -8.30 -4.74 3.30
C THR A 153 -8.17 -5.34 4.70
N GLU A 154 -8.53 -6.60 4.86
CA GLU A 154 -8.33 -7.31 6.14
C GLU A 154 -6.86 -7.38 6.54
N ASN A 155 -5.93 -7.35 5.58
CA ASN A 155 -4.49 -7.56 5.79
C ASN A 155 -3.70 -6.26 5.79
N GLY A 156 -4.33 -5.12 5.46
CA GLY A 156 -3.64 -3.84 5.41
C GLY A 156 -4.29 -2.84 4.46
N GLU A 157 -3.53 -1.82 4.10
CA GLU A 157 -4.00 -0.72 3.28
C GLU A 157 -3.21 -0.62 1.97
N ILE A 158 -3.89 -0.29 0.89
CA ILE A 158 -3.29 -0.03 -0.42
C ILE A 158 -3.63 1.39 -0.83
N GLN A 159 -2.63 2.18 -1.18
CA GLN A 159 -2.78 3.58 -1.58
C GLN A 159 -2.24 3.78 -2.98
N LEU A 160 -3.02 4.40 -3.85
CA LEU A 160 -2.61 4.85 -5.18
C LEU A 160 -2.67 6.38 -5.22
N SER A 161 -1.62 7.04 -5.67
CA SER A 161 -1.55 8.50 -5.74
C SER A 161 -0.81 9.00 -6.97
N ILE A 162 -1.12 10.23 -7.39
CA ILE A 162 -0.27 11.03 -8.27
C ILE A 162 0.64 11.86 -7.37
N GLU A 163 1.93 11.77 -7.59
CA GLU A 163 2.95 12.46 -6.81
C GLU A 163 4.01 13.11 -7.72
N HIS A 164 4.81 13.97 -7.15
CA HIS A 164 6.02 14.49 -7.77
C HIS A 164 7.17 14.52 -6.76
N ASN A 165 8.38 14.46 -7.25
CA ASN A 165 9.60 14.62 -6.44
C ASN A 165 10.32 15.94 -6.73
N SER A 166 10.03 16.53 -7.88
CA SER A 166 10.55 17.80 -8.33
C SER A 166 9.67 18.35 -9.46
N VAL A 167 9.96 19.53 -9.95
CA VAL A 167 9.27 20.11 -11.12
C VAL A 167 9.46 19.30 -12.42
N THR A 168 10.40 18.36 -12.43
CA THR A 168 10.71 17.52 -13.59
C THR A 168 10.29 16.06 -13.44
N SER A 169 9.97 15.61 -12.23
CA SER A 169 9.64 14.21 -11.94
C SER A 169 8.21 14.11 -11.38
N CYS A 170 7.27 13.69 -12.22
CA CYS A 170 5.86 13.46 -11.86
C CYS A 170 5.51 12.01 -12.18
N PHE A 171 4.95 11.29 -11.24
CA PHE A 171 4.72 9.85 -11.34
C PHE A 171 3.46 9.40 -10.58
N VAL A 172 3.06 8.17 -10.84
CA VAL A 172 2.08 7.48 -10.00
C VAL A 172 2.84 6.65 -8.98
N ARG A 173 2.37 6.67 -7.74
CA ARG A 173 2.88 5.85 -6.64
C ARG A 173 1.80 4.89 -6.16
N LEU A 174 2.18 3.64 -5.91
CA LEU A 174 1.32 2.62 -5.31
C LEU A 174 1.99 2.09 -4.03
N GLY A 175 1.35 2.32 -2.89
CA GLY A 175 1.81 1.89 -1.57
C GLY A 175 1.04 0.67 -1.07
N TYR A 176 1.74 -0.27 -0.45
CA TYR A 176 1.18 -1.39 0.31
C TYR A 176 1.65 -1.27 1.76
N PHE A 177 0.74 -1.25 2.70
CA PHE A 177 1.00 -1.12 4.14
C PHE A 177 0.45 -2.35 4.85
N ASP A 178 1.35 -3.22 5.32
CA ASP A 178 0.95 -4.40 6.08
C ASP A 178 0.39 -4.00 7.45
N ARG A 179 -0.80 -4.51 7.80
CA ARG A 179 -1.47 -4.16 9.06
C ARG A 179 -0.70 -4.68 10.25
N ILE A 180 -0.37 -5.97 10.25
CA ILE A 180 0.24 -6.64 11.40
C ILE A 180 1.57 -5.98 11.78
N ASN A 181 2.42 -5.75 10.80
CA ASN A 181 3.73 -5.17 11.06
C ASN A 181 3.64 -3.68 11.37
N SER A 182 2.71 -2.94 10.76
CA SER A 182 2.46 -1.53 11.10
C SER A 182 1.95 -1.38 12.54
N GLU A 183 1.07 -2.28 13.01
CA GLU A 183 0.59 -2.28 14.41
C GLU A 183 1.69 -2.65 15.39
N LYS A 184 2.53 -3.64 15.11
CA LYS A 184 3.71 -3.99 15.93
C LYS A 184 4.67 -2.81 16.09
N ILE A 185 4.85 -2.06 15.01
CA ILE A 185 5.66 -0.86 14.96
C ILE A 185 5.09 0.24 15.81
N LYS A 186 3.78 0.51 15.66
CA LYS A 186 3.06 1.53 16.42
C LYS A 186 3.03 1.20 17.90
N ALA A 187 2.77 -0.06 18.27
CA ALA A 187 2.77 -0.50 19.67
C ALA A 187 4.12 -0.22 20.35
N LYS A 188 5.22 -0.57 19.67
CA LYS A 188 6.56 -0.30 20.20
C LYS A 188 6.84 1.20 20.35
N ALA A 189 6.45 2.02 19.37
CA ALA A 189 6.63 3.47 19.47
C ALA A 189 5.84 4.09 20.63
N ILE A 190 4.69 3.51 20.98
CA ILE A 190 3.90 3.91 22.15
C ILE A 190 4.61 3.51 23.45
N ASP A 191 5.23 2.33 23.50
CA ASP A 191 5.97 1.86 24.67
C ASP A 191 7.23 2.72 24.97
N ASP A 192 7.74 3.44 23.97
CA ASP A 192 8.89 4.34 24.09
C ASP A 192 8.49 5.76 24.59
N LEU A 193 7.16 6.07 24.72
CA LEU A 193 6.62 7.35 25.20
C LEU A 193 6.39 7.34 26.73
#